data_26fc64aa5fe932be3af06c2d8f0f4dd9
#
_entry.id   26fc64aa5fe932be3af06c2d8f0f4dd9
#
_cell.length_a   1.000
_cell.length_b   1.000
_cell.length_c   1.000
_cell.angle_alpha   90.00
_cell.angle_beta   90.00
_cell.angle_gamma   90.00
#
_symmetry.space_group_name_H-M   'P 1'
#
loop_
_entity.id
_entity.type
_entity.pdbx_description
1 polymer ?
#
loop_
_entity_poly.entity_id
_entity_poly.type
_entity_poly.pdbx_seq_one_letter_code
_entity_poly.pdbx_strand_id
1 'polypeptide(L)'
;SYENAKLFLDIGDYQAAVIAFRNSTKDYPDTKFAEEMDFLIVKSQYLYAKNSLEIKQEDRYNEAIGEYERFVEKYPKSTFLKEAEELKNSSLKGIEEVKKLLAQYSGIKTENKEYEQ
;
A
#
# COMPACT_ATOMS: atom_id res chain seq x y z
N SER A 1 -13.01 -14.75 5.07
CA SER A 1 -12.92 -15.54 3.84
C SER A 1 -12.40 -14.69 2.69
N TYR A 2 -12.02 -15.36 1.62
CA TYR A 2 -11.53 -14.70 0.40
C TYR A 2 -12.57 -13.72 -0.18
N GLU A 3 -13.82 -14.15 -0.26
CA GLU A 3 -14.90 -13.31 -0.79
C GLU A 3 -15.16 -12.07 0.07
N ASN A 4 -15.15 -12.22 1.39
CA ASN A 4 -15.33 -11.09 2.30
C ASN A 4 -14.18 -10.10 2.19
N ALA A 5 -12.95 -10.58 2.08
CA ALA A 5 -11.78 -9.72 1.92
C ALA A 5 -11.85 -8.96 0.59
N LYS A 6 -12.26 -9.63 -0.50
CA LYS A 6 -12.45 -8.96 -1.80
C LYS A 6 -13.55 -7.91 -1.75
N LEU A 7 -14.60 -8.15 -0.99
CA LEU A 7 -15.67 -7.17 -0.82
C LEU A 7 -15.15 -5.87 -0.22
N PHE A 8 -14.30 -5.94 0.81
CA PHE A 8 -13.68 -4.75 1.39
C PHE A 8 -12.87 -3.99 0.33
N LEU A 9 -12.11 -4.69 -0.51
CA LEU A 9 -11.36 -4.07 -1.59
C LEU A 9 -12.29 -3.37 -2.58
N ASP A 10 -13.38 -4.03 -2.96
CA ASP A 10 -14.34 -3.51 -3.94
C ASP A 10 -15.05 -2.24 -3.46
N ILE A 11 -15.36 -2.15 -2.17
CA ILE A 11 -16.01 -0.96 -1.60
C ILE A 11 -15.03 0.14 -1.19
N GLY A 12 -13.73 -0.08 -1.39
CA GLY A 12 -12.72 0.94 -1.10
C GLY A 12 -12.28 1.02 0.35
N ASP A 13 -12.63 0.04 1.18
CA ASP A 13 -12.12 -0.06 2.55
C ASP A 13 -10.80 -0.83 2.53
N TYR A 14 -9.75 -0.15 2.08
CA TYR A 14 -8.46 -0.77 1.79
C TYR A 14 -7.75 -1.30 3.04
N GLN A 15 -7.86 -0.60 4.16
CA GLN A 15 -7.27 -1.07 5.41
C GLN A 15 -7.95 -2.36 5.87
N ALA A 16 -9.27 -2.40 5.84
CA ALA A 16 -10.03 -3.61 6.18
C ALA A 16 -9.68 -4.76 5.24
N ALA A 17 -9.48 -4.47 3.94
CA ALA A 17 -9.08 -5.47 2.97
C ALA A 17 -7.71 -6.09 3.33
N VAL A 18 -6.71 -5.27 3.66
CA VAL A 18 -5.39 -5.76 4.10
C VAL A 18 -5.53 -6.72 5.28
N ILE A 19 -6.26 -6.30 6.29
CA ILE A 19 -6.46 -7.09 7.51
C ILE A 19 -7.18 -8.41 7.20
N ALA A 20 -8.24 -8.34 6.40
CA ALA A 20 -9.04 -9.51 6.06
C ALA A 20 -8.26 -10.53 5.21
N PHE A 21 -7.50 -10.07 4.20
CA PHE A 21 -6.65 -10.95 3.41
C PHE A 21 -5.56 -11.59 4.27
N ARG A 22 -4.93 -10.81 5.14
CA ARG A 22 -3.88 -11.31 6.04
C ARG A 22 -4.42 -12.38 6.98
N ASN A 23 -5.59 -12.15 7.56
CA ASN A 23 -6.24 -13.15 8.43
C ASN A 23 -6.60 -14.40 7.66
N SER A 24 -7.10 -14.27 6.44
CA SER A 24 -7.46 -15.42 5.60
C SER A 24 -6.24 -16.28 5.24
N THR A 25 -5.12 -15.67 4.88
CA THR A 25 -3.90 -16.43 4.57
C THR A 25 -3.28 -17.07 5.80
N LYS A 26 -3.44 -16.44 6.97
CA LYS A 26 -2.98 -17.01 8.25
C LYS A 26 -3.81 -18.22 8.64
N ASP A 27 -5.14 -18.14 8.50
CA ASP A 27 -6.05 -19.20 8.92
C ASP A 27 -6.08 -20.35 7.92
N TYR A 28 -5.89 -20.06 6.62
CA TYR A 28 -5.99 -21.04 5.54
C TYR A 28 -4.79 -20.94 4.59
N PRO A 29 -3.55 -21.24 5.09
CA PRO A 29 -2.33 -21.03 4.30
C PRO A 29 -2.22 -21.95 3.07
N ASP A 30 -2.95 -23.06 3.07
CA ASP A 30 -2.88 -24.06 1.98
C ASP A 30 -4.02 -23.91 0.96
N THR A 31 -4.84 -22.85 1.07
CA THR A 31 -5.89 -22.61 0.09
C THR A 31 -5.31 -22.30 -1.29
N LYS A 32 -6.05 -22.71 -2.33
CA LYS A 32 -5.68 -22.38 -3.72
C LYS A 32 -5.66 -20.87 -3.99
N PHE A 33 -6.29 -20.07 -3.12
CA PHE A 33 -6.33 -18.61 -3.23
C PHE A 33 -5.19 -17.91 -2.48
N ALA A 34 -4.31 -18.64 -1.78
CA ALA A 34 -3.29 -18.04 -0.92
C ALA A 34 -2.36 -17.10 -1.69
N GLU A 35 -1.86 -17.51 -2.86
CA GLU A 35 -0.97 -16.67 -3.66
C GLU A 35 -1.67 -15.40 -4.12
N GLU A 36 -2.90 -15.52 -4.64
CA GLU A 36 -3.67 -14.34 -5.05
C GLU A 36 -3.94 -13.41 -3.85
N MET A 37 -4.30 -13.96 -2.69
CA MET A 37 -4.55 -13.16 -1.50
C MET A 37 -3.29 -12.43 -1.03
N ASP A 38 -2.14 -13.09 -1.05
CA ASP A 38 -0.88 -12.44 -0.70
C ASP A 38 -0.54 -11.31 -1.69
N PHE A 39 -0.84 -11.50 -2.97
CA PHE A 39 -0.72 -10.41 -3.94
C PHE A 39 -1.71 -9.28 -3.65
N LEU A 40 -2.96 -9.61 -3.30
CA LEU A 40 -3.99 -8.60 -3.00
C LEU A 40 -3.68 -7.82 -1.72
N ILE A 41 -2.87 -8.36 -0.82
CA ILE A 41 -2.34 -7.60 0.32
C ILE A 41 -1.46 -6.46 -0.19
N VAL A 42 -0.56 -6.73 -1.14
CA VAL A 42 0.29 -5.70 -1.76
C VAL A 42 -0.58 -4.61 -2.39
N LYS A 43 -1.54 -5.02 -3.21
CA LYS A 43 -2.43 -4.10 -3.92
C LYS A 43 -3.27 -3.26 -2.96
N SER A 44 -3.86 -3.89 -1.95
CA SER A 44 -4.70 -3.20 -0.95
C SER A 44 -3.89 -2.21 -0.14
N GLN A 45 -2.67 -2.57 0.25
CA GLN A 45 -1.79 -1.67 1.01
C GLN A 45 -1.36 -0.48 0.16
N TYR A 46 -1.06 -0.68 -1.13
CA TYR A 46 -0.78 0.42 -2.05
C TYR A 46 -1.96 1.38 -2.15
N LEU A 47 -3.17 0.85 -2.36
CA LEU A 47 -4.37 1.67 -2.49
C LEU A 47 -4.69 2.40 -1.18
N TYR A 48 -4.46 1.76 -0.04
CA TYR A 48 -4.60 2.39 1.26
C TYR A 48 -3.66 3.59 1.39
N ALA A 49 -2.40 3.42 1.03
CA ALA A 49 -1.42 4.50 1.05
C ALA A 49 -1.84 5.65 0.12
N LYS A 50 -2.20 5.32 -1.11
CA LYS A 50 -2.58 6.29 -2.13
C LYS A 50 -3.77 7.16 -1.70
N ASN A 51 -4.72 6.58 -0.99
CA ASN A 51 -5.94 7.25 -0.54
C ASN A 51 -5.84 7.79 0.89
N SER A 52 -4.64 7.80 1.47
CA SER A 52 -4.40 8.33 2.80
C SER A 52 -4.07 9.82 2.75
N LEU A 53 -4.20 10.48 3.91
CA LEU A 53 -3.71 11.85 4.07
C LEU A 53 -2.20 11.89 3.78
N GLU A 54 -1.74 12.98 3.18
CA GLU A 54 -0.36 13.14 2.72
C GLU A 54 0.66 12.84 3.83
N ILE A 55 0.39 13.29 5.06
CA ILE A 55 1.30 13.07 6.19
C ILE A 55 1.45 11.60 6.59
N LYS A 56 0.55 10.73 6.10
CA LYS A 56 0.57 9.29 6.37
C LYS A 56 1.08 8.47 5.18
N GLN A 57 1.17 9.07 4.00
CA GLN A 57 1.42 8.32 2.78
C GLN A 57 2.79 7.67 2.74
N GLU A 58 3.84 8.37 3.16
CA GLU A 58 5.20 7.81 3.09
C GLU A 58 5.30 6.48 3.85
N ASP A 59 4.85 6.45 5.10
CA ASP A 59 4.89 5.24 5.91
C ASP A 59 4.07 4.11 5.29
N ARG A 60 2.89 4.45 4.77
CA ARG A 60 1.97 3.45 4.21
C ARG A 60 2.44 2.93 2.86
N TYR A 61 3.08 3.76 2.03
CA TYR A 61 3.74 3.28 0.81
C TYR A 61 4.94 2.38 1.15
N ASN A 62 5.73 2.74 2.16
CA ASN A 62 6.85 1.90 2.60
C ASN A 62 6.36 0.51 3.06
N GLU A 63 5.20 0.44 3.71
CA GLU A 63 4.61 -0.85 4.06
C GLU A 63 4.19 -1.63 2.81
N ALA A 64 3.68 -0.96 1.79
CA ALA A 64 3.35 -1.63 0.52
C ALA A 64 4.61 -2.22 -0.14
N ILE A 65 5.72 -1.50 -0.11
CA ILE A 65 6.99 -1.99 -0.61
C ILE A 65 7.45 -3.21 0.17
N GLY A 66 7.30 -3.19 1.50
CA GLY A 66 7.60 -4.35 2.35
C GLY A 66 6.75 -5.56 2.02
N GLU A 67 5.46 -5.35 1.75
CA GLU A 67 4.57 -6.43 1.31
C GLU A 67 4.98 -7.00 -0.04
N TYR A 68 5.40 -6.13 -0.96
CA TYR A 68 5.93 -6.56 -2.25
C TYR A 68 7.16 -7.47 -2.07
N GLU A 69 8.10 -7.07 -1.22
CA GLU A 69 9.31 -7.85 -0.98
C GLU A 69 8.98 -9.23 -0.41
N ARG A 70 8.06 -9.30 0.54
CA ARG A 70 7.58 -10.58 1.10
C ARG A 70 6.91 -11.44 0.04
N PHE A 71 6.12 -10.82 -0.84
CA PHE A 71 5.46 -11.53 -1.92
C PHE A 71 6.46 -12.16 -2.89
N VAL A 72 7.45 -11.39 -3.35
CA VAL A 72 8.49 -11.86 -4.29
C VAL A 72 9.30 -13.01 -3.67
N GLU A 73 9.64 -12.90 -2.40
CA GLU A 73 10.39 -13.93 -1.69
C GLU A 73 9.59 -15.24 -1.61
N LYS A 74 8.30 -15.13 -1.31
CA LYS A 74 7.44 -16.30 -1.15
C LYS A 74 7.05 -16.94 -2.48
N TYR A 75 6.85 -16.12 -3.51
CA TYR A 75 6.35 -16.57 -4.82
C TYR A 75 7.25 -16.08 -5.96
N PRO A 76 8.51 -16.57 -6.04
CA PRO A 76 9.49 -16.04 -7.01
C PRO A 76 9.14 -16.32 -8.47
N LYS A 77 8.12 -17.14 -8.73
CA LYS A 77 7.68 -17.49 -10.10
C LYS A 77 6.21 -17.14 -10.33
N SER A 78 5.65 -16.29 -9.51
CA SER A 78 4.23 -15.93 -9.61
C SER A 78 3.91 -15.19 -10.91
N THR A 79 2.73 -15.47 -11.45
CA THR A 79 2.21 -14.69 -12.58
C THR A 79 1.81 -13.26 -12.17
N PHE A 80 1.73 -12.97 -10.87
CA PHE A 80 1.43 -11.63 -10.35
C PHE A 80 2.68 -10.74 -10.18
N LEU A 81 3.89 -11.26 -10.44
CA LEU A 81 5.14 -10.50 -10.18
C LEU A 81 5.19 -9.19 -10.94
N LYS A 82 4.76 -9.17 -12.20
CA LYS A 82 4.80 -7.95 -13.01
C LYS A 82 3.91 -6.87 -12.40
N GLU A 83 2.69 -7.20 -12.06
CA GLU A 83 1.76 -6.25 -11.44
C GLU A 83 2.25 -5.83 -10.06
N ALA A 84 2.79 -6.76 -9.28
CA ALA A 84 3.35 -6.46 -7.97
C ALA A 84 4.52 -5.47 -8.08
N GLU A 85 5.40 -5.65 -9.06
CA GLU A 85 6.51 -4.72 -9.32
C GLU A 85 6.00 -3.33 -9.71
N GLU A 86 4.96 -3.26 -10.54
CA GLU A 86 4.33 -1.99 -10.90
C GLU A 86 3.79 -1.27 -9.67
N LEU A 87 3.19 -2.00 -8.73
CA LEU A 87 2.71 -1.43 -7.47
C LEU A 87 3.86 -0.91 -6.61
N LYS A 88 4.97 -1.65 -6.54
CA LYS A 88 6.18 -1.20 -5.85
C LYS A 88 6.70 0.09 -6.47
N ASN A 89 6.82 0.15 -7.79
CA ASN A 89 7.32 1.33 -8.49
C ASN A 89 6.39 2.53 -8.30
N SER A 90 5.08 2.31 -8.34
CA SER A 90 4.10 3.36 -8.04
C SER A 90 4.20 3.84 -6.61
N SER A 91 4.51 2.95 -5.66
CA SER A 91 4.72 3.31 -4.26
C SER A 91 5.96 4.20 -4.09
N LEU A 92 7.07 3.85 -4.74
CA LEU A 92 8.28 4.66 -4.73
C LEU A 92 8.02 6.06 -5.30
N LYS A 93 7.30 6.13 -6.41
CA LYS A 93 6.92 7.40 -7.02
C LYS A 93 6.02 8.22 -6.10
N GLY A 94 5.05 7.57 -5.46
CA GLY A 94 4.16 8.22 -4.50
C GLY A 94 4.90 8.82 -3.31
N ILE A 95 5.91 8.11 -2.79
CA ILE A 95 6.78 8.62 -1.71
C ILE A 95 7.50 9.89 -2.17
N GLU A 96 8.10 9.85 -3.35
CA GLU A 96 8.84 10.99 -3.90
C GLU A 96 7.92 12.21 -4.06
N GLU A 97 6.75 12.00 -4.63
CA GLU A 97 5.77 13.07 -4.85
C GLU A 97 5.27 13.69 -3.54
N VAL A 98 4.93 12.86 -2.55
CA VAL A 98 4.41 13.37 -1.27
C VAL A 98 5.49 14.10 -0.48
N LYS A 99 6.73 13.64 -0.54
CA LYS A 99 7.85 14.35 0.10
C LYS A 99 8.03 15.75 -0.48
N LYS A 100 7.95 15.87 -1.79
CA LYS A 100 8.01 17.17 -2.47
C LYS A 100 6.86 18.08 -2.04
N LEU A 101 5.64 17.54 -2.02
CA LEU A 101 4.46 18.30 -1.63
C LEU A 101 4.57 18.80 -0.20
N LEU A 102 4.96 17.94 0.75
CA LEU A 102 5.10 18.32 2.15
C LEU A 102 6.24 19.34 2.37
N ALA A 103 7.33 19.23 1.61
CA ALA A 103 8.43 20.19 1.66
C ALA A 103 7.97 21.56 1.18
N GLN A 104 7.17 21.64 0.12
CA GLN A 104 6.59 22.89 -0.38
C GLN A 104 5.67 23.51 0.68
N TYR A 105 4.84 22.70 1.30
CA TYR A 105 3.93 23.16 2.35
C TYR A 105 4.68 23.71 3.56
N SER A 106 5.77 23.07 3.98
CA SER A 106 6.64 23.56 5.05
C SER A 106 7.30 24.90 4.69
N GLY A 107 7.72 25.06 3.42
CA GLY A 107 8.27 26.31 2.90
C GLY A 107 7.27 27.45 2.98
N ILE A 108 6.03 27.21 2.58
CA ILE A 108 4.94 28.21 2.66
C ILE A 108 4.71 28.64 4.11
N LYS A 109 4.67 27.70 5.05
CA LYS A 109 4.51 28.00 6.47
C LYS A 109 5.65 28.88 7.00
N THR A 110 6.88 28.62 6.60
CA THR A 110 8.04 29.39 7.01
C THR A 110 7.95 30.83 6.48
N GLU A 111 7.58 31.01 5.22
CA GLU A 111 7.36 32.33 4.63
C GLU A 111 6.27 33.11 5.37
N ASN A 112 5.14 32.46 5.67
CA ASN A 112 4.05 33.12 6.40
C ASN A 112 4.48 33.59 7.78
N LYS A 113 5.32 32.83 8.49
CA LYS A 113 5.86 33.21 9.79
C LYS A 113 6.75 34.45 9.68
N GLU A 114 7.55 34.56 8.62
CA GLU A 114 8.38 35.77 8.38
C GLU A 114 7.54 37.01 8.17
N TYR A 115 6.43 36.91 7.46
CA TYR A 115 5.50 38.01 7.25
C TYR A 115 4.75 38.44 8.51
N GLU A 116 4.55 37.54 9.45
CA GLU A 116 3.87 37.83 10.72
C GLU A 116 4.76 38.62 11.73
N GLN A 117 6.05 38.60 11.51
CA GLN A 117 7.02 39.35 12.34
C GLN A 117 7.19 40.79 11.87
#